data_45ece25b7de4ceec8ace6d64b2b89649
#
_entry.id   45ece25b7de4ceec8ace6d64b2b89649
#
_cell.length_a   1.000
_cell.length_b   1.000
_cell.length_c   1.000
_cell.angle_alpha   90.00
_cell.angle_beta   90.00
_cell.angle_gamma   90.00
#
_symmetry.space_group_name_H-M   'P 1'
#
loop_
_entity.id
_entity.type
_entity.pdbx_description
1 polymer ?
#
loop_
_entity_poly.entity_id
_entity_poly.type
_entity_poly.pdbx_seq_one_letter_code
_entity_poly.pdbx_strand_id
1 'polypeptide(L)'
;AFLANVSHEIRTPLNAIVGFSELLAQSDNEDEKREYLGIIRNSNALLLQLIGDILDLSKIEAGTFEFNYGMLDVNRMCEEAVRSLRLKVQDKPVELLFGDHEEQCRIVGDKNRLLQVITNFINNAVKFTEQGSITLGYRREAGDLLFYVEDTGKGISEEHLRTVFDRFVKLNSFAQGTGLGLSISKSIVEQMGGHIGVESEEGRGSRFWFTIPAVACNAGPDDEPSVVAEAPHPVSRQDGKLPLLLVAEDTDSNFLLVSLMFRKEFDIVRAVNGEEAVRICREMKPAAILMDIKMPVMDGLEATRRIRAFDPVVPIVAVTAFAYDRDRQKALAAGANEYVAKPLSGEHIRRVLGTLLAGG
;
A
#
# COMPACT_ATOMS: atom_id res chain seq x y z
N ALA A 1 16.39 21.19 -12.00
CA ALA A 1 16.30 19.82 -12.55
C ALA A 1 15.22 18.98 -11.86
N PHE A 2 15.19 18.82 -10.51
CA PHE A 2 14.24 17.96 -9.77
C PHE A 2 12.76 18.26 -10.05
N LEU A 3 12.30 19.52 -9.83
CA LEU A 3 10.91 19.92 -10.07
C LEU A 3 10.47 19.76 -11.53
N ALA A 4 11.38 19.97 -12.48
CA ALA A 4 11.06 19.77 -13.89
C ALA A 4 10.82 18.29 -14.22
N ASN A 5 11.63 17.39 -13.67
CA ASN A 5 11.46 15.94 -13.84
C ASN A 5 10.17 15.45 -13.16
N VAL A 6 9.90 15.89 -11.93
CA VAL A 6 8.64 15.60 -11.23
C VAL A 6 7.44 16.05 -12.05
N SER A 7 7.47 17.30 -12.57
CA SER A 7 6.35 17.81 -13.38
C SER A 7 6.12 16.98 -14.64
N HIS A 8 7.18 16.52 -15.28
CA HIS A 8 7.08 15.67 -16.47
C HIS A 8 6.51 14.29 -16.12
N GLU A 9 7.01 13.66 -15.05
CA GLU A 9 6.56 12.33 -14.62
C GLU A 9 5.10 12.34 -14.11
N ILE A 10 4.60 13.45 -13.56
CA ILE A 10 3.18 13.65 -13.20
C ILE A 10 2.32 13.86 -14.44
N ARG A 11 2.78 14.66 -15.41
CA ARG A 11 1.98 15.03 -16.59
C ARG A 11 1.63 13.85 -17.47
N THR A 12 2.57 12.92 -17.65
CA THR A 12 2.37 11.74 -18.52
C THR A 12 1.19 10.88 -18.09
N PRO A 13 1.11 10.34 -16.86
CA PRO A 13 -0.04 9.56 -16.41
C PRO A 13 -1.31 10.41 -16.32
N LEU A 14 -1.22 11.69 -15.95
CA LEU A 14 -2.37 12.57 -15.89
C LEU A 14 -3.02 12.76 -17.27
N ASN A 15 -2.23 13.01 -18.31
CA ASN A 15 -2.72 13.14 -19.68
C ASN A 15 -3.37 11.84 -20.16
N ALA A 16 -2.80 10.68 -19.79
CA ALA A 16 -3.43 9.39 -20.12
C ALA A 16 -4.79 9.23 -19.41
N ILE A 17 -4.88 9.57 -18.12
CA ILE A 17 -6.16 9.52 -17.38
C ILE A 17 -7.21 10.40 -18.07
N VAL A 18 -6.87 11.67 -18.37
CA VAL A 18 -7.80 12.61 -19.01
C VAL A 18 -8.24 12.12 -20.40
N GLY A 19 -7.26 11.81 -21.27
CA GLY A 19 -7.56 11.41 -22.65
C GLY A 19 -8.37 10.12 -22.75
N PHE A 20 -7.99 9.07 -21.98
CA PHE A 20 -8.74 7.82 -21.98
C PHE A 20 -10.09 7.92 -21.25
N SER A 21 -10.28 8.87 -20.33
CA SER A 21 -11.58 9.14 -19.74
C SER A 21 -12.54 9.76 -20.76
N GLU A 22 -12.06 10.64 -21.64
CA GLU A 22 -12.86 11.21 -22.75
C GLU A 22 -13.24 10.14 -23.77
N LEU A 23 -12.28 9.29 -24.17
CA LEU A 23 -12.53 8.16 -25.08
C LEU A 23 -13.52 7.16 -24.48
N LEU A 24 -13.40 6.86 -23.18
CA LEU A 24 -14.32 5.99 -22.46
C LEU A 24 -15.76 6.52 -22.48
N ALA A 25 -15.94 7.84 -22.38
CA ALA A 25 -17.25 8.48 -22.41
C ALA A 25 -17.88 8.47 -23.82
N GLN A 26 -17.08 8.35 -24.87
CA GLN A 26 -17.52 8.37 -26.27
C GLN A 26 -17.67 6.97 -26.91
N SER A 27 -17.05 5.95 -26.28
CA SER A 27 -17.09 4.59 -26.84
C SER A 27 -18.39 3.86 -26.45
N ASP A 28 -19.00 3.19 -27.43
CA ASP A 28 -20.11 2.24 -27.22
C ASP A 28 -19.63 0.79 -27.17
N ASN A 29 -18.33 0.53 -27.45
CA ASN A 29 -17.74 -0.80 -27.49
C ASN A 29 -17.24 -1.22 -26.09
N GLU A 30 -17.78 -2.31 -25.57
CA GLU A 30 -17.44 -2.81 -24.22
C GLU A 30 -15.98 -3.30 -24.07
N ASP A 31 -15.37 -3.79 -25.14
CA ASP A 31 -13.96 -4.23 -25.11
C ASP A 31 -13.01 -3.02 -25.08
N GLU A 32 -13.29 -1.97 -25.87
CA GLU A 32 -12.58 -0.70 -25.79
C GLU A 32 -12.73 -0.05 -24.40
N LYS A 33 -13.93 -0.06 -23.83
CA LYS A 33 -14.16 0.45 -22.49
C LYS A 33 -13.32 -0.26 -21.44
N ARG A 34 -13.20 -1.59 -21.53
CA ARG A 34 -12.35 -2.37 -20.63
C ARG A 34 -10.88 -2.00 -20.78
N GLU A 35 -10.39 -1.84 -22.01
CA GLU A 35 -9.03 -1.43 -22.30
C GLU A 35 -8.75 -0.03 -21.74
N TYR A 36 -9.61 0.97 -22.02
CA TYR A 36 -9.45 2.33 -21.52
C TYR A 36 -9.48 2.40 -19.99
N LEU A 37 -10.38 1.65 -19.36
CA LEU A 37 -10.41 1.52 -17.89
C LEU A 37 -9.12 0.91 -17.33
N GLY A 38 -8.54 -0.07 -18.02
CA GLY A 38 -7.24 -0.66 -17.67
C GLY A 38 -6.12 0.39 -17.70
N ILE A 39 -6.05 1.19 -18.75
CA ILE A 39 -5.05 2.25 -18.90
C ILE A 39 -5.22 3.34 -17.84
N ILE A 40 -6.46 3.76 -17.57
CA ILE A 40 -6.77 4.76 -16.54
C ILE A 40 -6.33 4.24 -15.15
N ARG A 41 -6.66 2.99 -14.80
CA ARG A 41 -6.27 2.38 -13.52
C ARG A 41 -4.76 2.29 -13.36
N ASN A 42 -4.05 1.85 -14.39
CA ASN A 42 -2.60 1.75 -14.39
C ASN A 42 -1.93 3.12 -14.24
N SER A 43 -2.42 4.14 -14.96
CA SER A 43 -1.93 5.51 -14.88
C SER A 43 -2.18 6.13 -13.51
N ASN A 44 -3.34 5.87 -12.90
CA ASN A 44 -3.65 6.32 -11.55
C ASN A 44 -2.74 5.65 -10.50
N ALA A 45 -2.51 4.33 -10.61
CA ALA A 45 -1.59 3.62 -9.71
C ALA A 45 -0.16 4.18 -9.80
N LEU A 46 0.32 4.47 -11.02
CA LEU A 46 1.63 5.09 -11.24
C LEU A 46 1.72 6.49 -10.62
N LEU A 47 0.66 7.31 -10.77
CA LEU A 47 0.60 8.65 -10.19
C LEU A 47 0.62 8.62 -8.67
N LEU A 48 -0.15 7.72 -8.04
CA LEU A 48 -0.16 7.54 -6.60
C LEU A 48 1.20 7.08 -6.07
N GLN A 49 1.86 6.16 -6.76
CA GLN A 49 3.21 5.71 -6.44
C GLN A 49 4.18 6.88 -6.49
N LEU A 50 4.14 7.68 -7.55
CA LEU A 50 5.02 8.84 -7.73
C LEU A 50 4.84 9.89 -6.64
N ILE A 51 3.59 10.17 -6.24
CA ILE A 51 3.31 11.07 -5.11
C ILE A 51 3.88 10.49 -3.80
N GLY A 52 3.71 9.20 -3.55
CA GLY A 52 4.29 8.52 -2.39
C GLY A 52 5.82 8.61 -2.37
N ASP A 53 6.45 8.34 -3.51
CA ASP A 53 7.90 8.41 -3.70
C ASP A 53 8.45 9.84 -3.41
N ILE A 54 7.75 10.88 -3.88
CA ILE A 54 8.13 12.28 -3.63
C ILE A 54 7.98 12.65 -2.16
N LEU A 55 6.91 12.21 -1.51
CA LEU A 55 6.69 12.46 -0.08
C LEU A 55 7.73 11.74 0.78
N ASP A 56 8.07 10.48 0.46
CA ASP A 56 9.12 9.75 1.16
C ASP A 56 10.47 10.46 0.97
N LEU A 57 10.81 10.87 -0.24
CA LEU A 57 12.04 11.62 -0.52
C LEU A 57 12.10 12.96 0.24
N SER A 58 10.99 13.70 0.28
CA SER A 58 10.89 14.96 1.03
C SER A 58 11.12 14.77 2.53
N LYS A 59 10.56 13.68 3.11
CA LYS A 59 10.79 13.34 4.53
C LYS A 59 12.23 12.93 4.80
N ILE A 60 12.84 12.19 3.88
CA ILE A 60 14.25 11.79 3.95
C ILE A 60 15.16 13.03 3.94
N GLU A 61 14.93 13.96 3.02
CA GLU A 61 15.72 15.21 2.92
C GLU A 61 15.54 16.13 4.14
N ALA A 62 14.32 16.15 4.70
CA ALA A 62 14.03 16.93 5.90
C ALA A 62 14.53 16.28 7.20
N GLY A 63 15.05 15.04 7.14
CA GLY A 63 15.45 14.28 8.34
C GLY A 63 14.26 13.89 9.22
N THR A 64 13.05 13.91 8.71
CA THR A 64 11.80 13.59 9.41
C THR A 64 11.23 12.21 9.04
N PHE A 65 12.05 11.39 8.38
CA PHE A 65 11.66 10.04 8.00
C PHE A 65 11.69 9.14 9.24
N GLU A 66 10.53 8.66 9.64
CA GLU A 66 10.36 7.85 10.86
C GLU A 66 10.32 6.36 10.50
N PHE A 67 10.95 5.54 11.33
CA PHE A 67 10.88 4.08 11.29
C PHE A 67 10.01 3.57 12.42
N ASN A 68 9.21 2.55 12.13
CA ASN A 68 8.39 1.85 13.12
C ASN A 68 8.98 0.46 13.38
N TYR A 69 9.90 0.37 14.31
CA TYR A 69 10.57 -0.88 14.65
C TYR A 69 9.66 -1.78 15.50
N GLY A 70 9.52 -3.03 15.08
CA GLY A 70 8.78 -4.08 15.79
C GLY A 70 9.41 -5.45 15.61
N MET A 71 8.88 -6.44 16.33
CA MET A 71 9.25 -7.84 16.11
C MET A 71 8.80 -8.28 14.74
N LEU A 72 9.70 -8.85 13.95
CA LEU A 72 9.48 -9.25 12.58
C LEU A 72 9.92 -10.68 12.35
N ASP A 73 9.01 -11.50 11.85
CA ASP A 73 9.33 -12.80 11.24
C ASP A 73 9.68 -12.58 9.77
N VAL A 74 10.96 -12.75 9.48
CA VAL A 74 11.53 -12.48 8.14
C VAL A 74 11.01 -13.46 7.10
N ASN A 75 10.88 -14.75 7.45
CA ASN A 75 10.38 -15.77 6.53
C ASN A 75 8.95 -15.45 6.09
N ARG A 76 8.09 -15.22 7.07
CA ARG A 76 6.68 -14.86 6.80
C ARG A 76 6.57 -13.60 5.94
N MET A 77 7.37 -12.57 6.22
CA MET A 77 7.39 -11.34 5.43
C MET A 77 7.80 -11.61 3.97
N CYS A 78 8.86 -12.39 3.75
CA CYS A 78 9.35 -12.71 2.40
C CYS A 78 8.35 -13.59 1.62
N GLU A 79 7.75 -14.58 2.28
CA GLU A 79 6.70 -15.43 1.69
C GLU A 79 5.47 -14.62 1.28
N GLU A 80 5.02 -13.69 2.14
CA GLU A 80 3.91 -12.77 1.84
C GLU A 80 4.24 -11.89 0.62
N ALA A 81 5.47 -11.36 0.52
CA ALA A 81 5.92 -10.58 -0.63
C ALA A 81 5.90 -11.40 -1.93
N VAL A 82 6.50 -12.59 -1.92
CA VAL A 82 6.53 -13.50 -3.07
C VAL A 82 5.11 -13.88 -3.50
N ARG A 83 4.26 -14.29 -2.56
CA ARG A 83 2.87 -14.68 -2.83
C ARG A 83 2.05 -13.54 -3.46
N SER A 84 2.17 -12.32 -2.93
CA SER A 84 1.43 -11.16 -3.43
C SER A 84 1.87 -10.75 -4.84
N LEU A 85 3.15 -10.94 -5.18
CA LEU A 85 3.71 -10.53 -6.47
C LEU A 85 3.68 -11.63 -7.54
N ARG A 86 3.37 -12.89 -7.20
CA ARG A 86 3.20 -13.98 -8.17
C ARG A 86 2.15 -13.67 -9.24
N LEU A 87 1.10 -12.95 -8.87
CA LEU A 87 0.07 -12.53 -9.83
C LEU A 87 0.62 -11.65 -10.97
N LYS A 88 1.71 -10.92 -10.73
CA LYS A 88 2.32 -10.05 -11.76
C LYS A 88 3.12 -10.80 -12.82
N VAL A 89 3.47 -12.04 -12.54
CA VAL A 89 4.22 -12.90 -13.48
C VAL A 89 3.37 -14.01 -14.09
N GLN A 90 2.06 -14.10 -13.75
CA GLN A 90 1.16 -15.17 -14.22
C GLN A 90 1.09 -15.30 -15.76
N ASP A 91 1.16 -14.16 -16.45
CA ASP A 91 1.06 -14.12 -17.91
C ASP A 91 2.43 -14.13 -18.62
N LYS A 92 3.51 -14.37 -17.86
CA LYS A 92 4.88 -14.43 -18.36
C LYS A 92 5.50 -15.78 -18.07
N PRO A 93 6.41 -16.28 -18.91
CA PRO A 93 7.20 -17.48 -18.62
C PRO A 93 8.33 -17.16 -17.61
N VAL A 94 7.95 -16.63 -16.45
CA VAL A 94 8.85 -16.21 -15.37
C VAL A 94 8.39 -16.83 -14.06
N GLU A 95 9.29 -17.51 -13.37
CA GLU A 95 9.05 -18.11 -12.06
C GLU A 95 9.53 -17.18 -10.95
N LEU A 96 8.68 -16.88 -9.96
CA LEU A 96 9.02 -16.11 -8.77
C LEU A 96 9.18 -17.05 -7.57
N LEU A 97 10.42 -17.14 -7.06
CA LEU A 97 10.84 -18.10 -6.05
C LEU A 97 11.23 -17.40 -4.74
N PHE A 98 11.03 -18.10 -3.62
CA PHE A 98 11.69 -17.81 -2.37
C PHE A 98 12.84 -18.79 -2.21
N GLY A 99 14.08 -18.28 -2.26
CA GLY A 99 15.32 -19.05 -2.28
C GLY A 99 15.92 -19.25 -0.90
N ASP A 100 17.24 -18.97 -0.77
CA ASP A 100 17.97 -19.20 0.48
C ASP A 100 17.36 -18.40 1.64
N HIS A 101 17.15 -19.09 2.78
CA HIS A 101 16.66 -18.50 4.02
C HIS A 101 17.02 -19.38 5.22
N GLU A 102 17.02 -18.80 6.43
CA GLU A 102 17.15 -19.53 7.69
C GLU A 102 15.82 -20.22 8.03
N GLU A 103 15.85 -21.36 8.74
CA GLU A 103 14.61 -22.04 9.17
C GLU A 103 13.72 -21.14 10.03
N GLN A 104 14.31 -20.31 10.88
CA GLN A 104 13.63 -19.31 11.69
C GLN A 104 14.51 -18.06 11.77
N CYS A 105 13.95 -16.93 11.40
CA CYS A 105 14.61 -15.64 11.49
C CYS A 105 13.67 -14.58 12.05
N ARG A 106 13.90 -14.20 13.30
CA ARG A 106 13.18 -13.09 13.96
C ARG A 106 14.15 -11.97 14.30
N ILE A 107 13.80 -10.76 13.93
CA ILE A 107 14.59 -9.56 14.17
C ILE A 107 13.71 -8.42 14.67
N VAL A 108 14.33 -7.37 15.20
CA VAL A 108 13.69 -6.07 15.35
C VAL A 108 13.89 -5.27 14.07
N GLY A 109 12.82 -4.94 13.36
CA GLY A 109 12.88 -4.24 12.08
C GLY A 109 11.58 -3.49 11.77
N ASP A 110 11.62 -2.65 10.73
CA ASP A 110 10.42 -2.03 10.17
C ASP A 110 9.94 -2.86 8.97
N LYS A 111 8.88 -3.65 9.21
CA LYS A 111 8.27 -4.54 8.17
C LYS A 111 7.94 -3.78 6.89
N ASN A 112 7.33 -2.60 7.02
CA ASN A 112 6.82 -1.86 5.87
C ASN A 112 7.96 -1.31 5.00
N ARG A 113 9.03 -0.82 5.64
CA ARG A 113 10.19 -0.30 4.93
C ARG A 113 11.01 -1.41 4.26
N LEU A 114 11.17 -2.54 4.94
CA LEU A 114 11.81 -3.71 4.33
C LEU A 114 11.00 -4.26 3.15
N LEU A 115 9.67 -4.37 3.29
CA LEU A 115 8.79 -4.76 2.19
C LEU A 115 8.84 -3.75 1.04
N GLN A 116 8.96 -2.45 1.31
CA GLN A 116 9.10 -1.41 0.29
C GLN A 116 10.35 -1.64 -0.56
N VAL A 117 11.51 -1.91 0.06
CA VAL A 117 12.77 -2.20 -0.64
C VAL A 117 12.66 -3.50 -1.44
N ILE A 118 12.22 -4.60 -0.81
CA ILE A 118 12.07 -5.91 -1.45
C ILE A 118 11.11 -5.84 -2.65
N THR A 119 9.95 -5.22 -2.45
CA THR A 119 8.93 -5.07 -3.51
C THR A 119 9.45 -4.23 -4.67
N ASN A 120 10.23 -3.19 -4.40
CA ASN A 120 10.86 -2.39 -5.44
C ASN A 120 11.85 -3.23 -6.27
N PHE A 121 12.67 -4.06 -5.63
CA PHE A 121 13.60 -4.95 -6.32
C PHE A 121 12.87 -5.99 -7.16
N ILE A 122 11.85 -6.66 -6.60
CA ILE A 122 11.05 -7.64 -7.34
C ILE A 122 10.32 -6.99 -8.52
N ASN A 123 9.73 -5.81 -8.36
CA ASN A 123 9.07 -5.10 -9.45
C ASN A 123 10.05 -4.74 -10.58
N ASN A 124 11.28 -4.35 -10.25
CA ASN A 124 12.32 -4.13 -11.23
C ASN A 124 12.69 -5.44 -11.95
N ALA A 125 12.88 -6.53 -11.22
CA ALA A 125 13.16 -7.86 -11.78
C ALA A 125 12.03 -8.30 -12.74
N VAL A 126 10.76 -8.21 -12.34
CA VAL A 126 9.58 -8.55 -13.18
C VAL A 126 9.52 -7.72 -14.46
N LYS A 127 9.93 -6.45 -14.38
CA LYS A 127 9.93 -5.53 -15.51
C LYS A 127 10.98 -5.89 -16.55
N PHE A 128 12.15 -6.35 -16.12
CA PHE A 128 13.32 -6.57 -16.97
C PHE A 128 13.61 -8.04 -17.27
N THR A 129 12.78 -8.96 -16.75
CA THR A 129 12.83 -10.40 -17.05
C THR A 129 11.64 -10.76 -17.94
N GLU A 130 11.91 -11.22 -19.16
CA GLU A 130 10.89 -11.67 -20.10
C GLU A 130 10.61 -13.16 -19.94
N GLN A 131 11.64 -13.95 -19.62
CA GLN A 131 11.55 -15.39 -19.37
C GLN A 131 12.64 -15.81 -18.37
N GLY A 132 12.39 -16.89 -17.62
CA GLY A 132 13.34 -17.45 -16.67
C GLY A 132 12.85 -17.35 -15.22
N SER A 133 13.67 -16.83 -14.30
CA SER A 133 13.34 -16.83 -12.87
C SER A 133 13.74 -15.54 -12.17
N ILE A 134 13.01 -15.26 -11.09
CA ILE A 134 13.30 -14.21 -10.12
C ILE A 134 13.33 -14.88 -8.75
N THR A 135 14.41 -14.71 -8.01
CA THR A 135 14.60 -15.34 -6.70
C THR A 135 14.80 -14.27 -5.63
N LEU A 136 13.89 -14.22 -4.65
CA LEU A 136 14.09 -13.49 -3.40
C LEU A 136 14.76 -14.44 -2.41
N GLY A 137 15.83 -14.02 -1.76
CA GLY A 137 16.46 -14.78 -0.69
C GLY A 137 17.09 -13.87 0.35
N TYR A 138 17.49 -14.45 1.47
CA TYR A 138 18.31 -13.77 2.47
C TYR A 138 19.22 -14.74 3.19
N ARG A 139 20.32 -14.22 3.73
CA ARG A 139 21.26 -14.98 4.55
C ARG A 139 21.90 -14.09 5.60
N ARG A 140 22.44 -14.69 6.64
CA ARG A 140 23.17 -13.95 7.65
C ARG A 140 24.65 -13.86 7.28
N GLU A 141 25.19 -12.65 7.28
CA GLU A 141 26.61 -12.37 7.03
C GLU A 141 27.18 -11.42 8.08
N ALA A 142 28.25 -11.83 8.75
CA ALA A 142 29.00 -11.00 9.71
C ALA A 142 28.16 -10.29 10.80
N GLY A 143 26.98 -10.84 11.13
CA GLY A 143 26.06 -10.25 12.11
C GLY A 143 24.89 -9.46 11.50
N ASP A 144 24.94 -9.17 10.20
CA ASP A 144 23.87 -8.53 9.45
C ASP A 144 23.02 -9.55 8.69
N LEU A 145 21.81 -9.17 8.30
CA LEU A 145 21.01 -9.91 7.31
C LEU A 145 21.22 -9.28 5.93
N LEU A 146 21.71 -10.09 5.01
CA LEU A 146 21.82 -9.75 3.59
C LEU A 146 20.59 -10.30 2.85
N PHE A 147 19.75 -9.40 2.34
CA PHE A 147 18.64 -9.71 1.45
C PHE A 147 19.08 -9.52 0.01
N TYR A 148 18.57 -10.37 -0.89
CA TYR A 148 18.82 -10.22 -2.32
C TYR A 148 17.60 -10.59 -3.16
N VAL A 149 17.52 -9.96 -4.31
CA VAL A 149 16.62 -10.34 -5.41
C VAL A 149 17.49 -10.55 -6.64
N GLU A 150 17.51 -11.78 -7.14
CA GLU A 150 18.27 -12.18 -8.31
C GLU A 150 17.32 -12.48 -9.47
N ASP A 151 17.59 -11.96 -10.65
CA ASP A 151 16.82 -12.17 -11.86
C ASP A 151 17.70 -12.66 -13.00
N THR A 152 17.10 -13.42 -13.92
CA THR A 152 17.72 -13.91 -15.14
C THR A 152 17.40 -13.03 -16.35
N GLY A 153 17.13 -11.75 -16.12
CA GLY A 153 16.73 -10.79 -17.13
C GLY A 153 17.87 -10.27 -18.00
N LYS A 154 17.66 -9.13 -18.62
CA LYS A 154 18.61 -8.54 -19.59
C LYS A 154 19.90 -8.00 -18.98
N GLY A 155 20.00 -7.92 -17.65
CA GLY A 155 21.14 -7.34 -16.97
C GLY A 155 21.29 -5.84 -17.16
N ILE A 156 22.38 -5.29 -16.62
CA ILE A 156 22.71 -3.86 -16.60
C ILE A 156 24.13 -3.70 -17.09
N SER A 157 24.36 -2.78 -18.03
CA SER A 157 25.71 -2.48 -18.53
C SER A 157 26.56 -1.80 -17.46
N GLU A 158 27.88 -1.95 -17.54
CA GLU A 158 28.83 -1.41 -16.57
C GLU A 158 28.70 0.12 -16.40
N GLU A 159 28.39 0.82 -17.48
CA GLU A 159 28.16 2.28 -17.46
C GLU A 159 26.99 2.65 -16.56
N HIS A 160 25.89 1.92 -16.61
CA HIS A 160 24.69 2.19 -15.85
C HIS A 160 24.76 1.69 -14.39
N LEU A 161 25.61 0.71 -14.07
CA LEU A 161 25.77 0.20 -12.70
C LEU A 161 26.16 1.33 -11.72
N ARG A 162 26.92 2.32 -12.18
CA ARG A 162 27.39 3.44 -11.33
C ARG A 162 26.29 4.42 -10.97
N THR A 163 25.23 4.51 -11.78
CA THR A 163 24.19 5.52 -11.65
C THR A 163 22.81 4.93 -11.34
N VAL A 164 22.68 3.59 -11.23
CA VAL A 164 21.39 2.92 -11.08
C VAL A 164 20.62 3.34 -9.82
N PHE A 165 21.32 3.79 -8.77
CA PHE A 165 20.73 4.32 -7.53
C PHE A 165 20.52 5.84 -7.53
N ASP A 166 20.86 6.54 -8.63
CA ASP A 166 20.65 7.98 -8.74
C ASP A 166 19.17 8.27 -9.03
N ARG A 167 18.75 9.47 -8.66
CA ARG A 167 17.34 9.90 -8.81
C ARG A 167 16.99 10.11 -10.29
N PHE A 168 15.81 9.64 -10.70
CA PHE A 168 15.24 9.74 -12.05
C PHE A 168 16.06 9.02 -13.14
N VAL A 169 16.97 8.13 -12.76
CA VAL A 169 17.69 7.30 -13.72
C VAL A 169 16.76 6.22 -14.25
N LYS A 170 16.63 6.14 -15.56
CA LYS A 170 15.91 5.09 -16.28
C LYS A 170 16.85 4.48 -17.30
N LEU A 171 17.10 3.19 -17.22
CA LEU A 171 17.97 2.45 -18.16
C LEU A 171 17.39 2.40 -19.58
N ASN A 172 16.10 2.69 -19.72
CA ASN A 172 15.43 2.80 -21.01
C ASN A 172 14.36 3.88 -20.89
N SER A 173 14.35 4.86 -21.83
CA SER A 173 13.38 5.96 -21.88
C SER A 173 11.92 5.50 -22.02
N PHE A 174 11.69 4.32 -22.58
CA PHE A 174 10.36 3.70 -22.72
C PHE A 174 9.93 2.84 -21.53
N ALA A 175 10.83 2.64 -20.56
CA ALA A 175 10.52 1.78 -19.43
C ALA A 175 9.62 2.52 -18.42
N GLN A 176 8.42 1.97 -18.14
CA GLN A 176 7.52 2.47 -17.11
C GLN A 176 8.20 2.52 -15.73
N GLY A 177 8.00 3.60 -14.99
CA GLY A 177 8.48 3.77 -13.63
C GLY A 177 8.95 5.20 -13.36
N THR A 178 9.00 5.57 -12.08
CA THR A 178 9.31 6.92 -11.61
C THR A 178 10.81 7.26 -11.65
N GLY A 179 11.69 6.25 -11.66
CA GLY A 179 13.13 6.42 -11.50
C GLY A 179 13.54 6.87 -10.08
N LEU A 180 12.62 6.82 -9.12
CA LEU A 180 12.87 7.17 -7.72
C LEU A 180 13.01 5.94 -6.81
N GLY A 181 12.44 4.80 -7.18
CA GLY A 181 12.36 3.63 -6.30
C GLY A 181 13.70 3.17 -5.76
N LEU A 182 14.74 3.02 -6.61
CA LEU A 182 16.07 2.57 -6.16
C LEU A 182 16.77 3.61 -5.29
N SER A 183 16.63 4.90 -5.58
CA SER A 183 17.20 5.95 -4.74
C SER A 183 16.54 6.06 -3.36
N ILE A 184 15.23 5.83 -3.30
CA ILE A 184 14.48 5.72 -2.03
C ILE A 184 14.91 4.47 -1.27
N SER A 185 15.01 3.31 -1.95
CA SER A 185 15.50 2.08 -1.34
C SER A 185 16.87 2.26 -0.72
N LYS A 186 17.78 2.95 -1.42
CA LYS A 186 19.11 3.30 -0.90
C LYS A 186 19.02 4.13 0.37
N SER A 187 18.22 5.19 0.36
CA SER A 187 18.05 6.04 1.54
C SER A 187 17.44 5.32 2.72
N ILE A 188 16.45 4.44 2.50
CA ILE A 188 15.84 3.61 3.55
C ILE A 188 16.90 2.71 4.20
N VAL A 189 17.63 1.96 3.38
CA VAL A 189 18.65 1.00 3.85
C VAL A 189 19.78 1.70 4.61
N GLU A 190 20.30 2.82 4.08
CA GLU A 190 21.35 3.62 4.74
C GLU A 190 20.89 4.18 6.08
N GLN A 191 19.64 4.65 6.19
CA GLN A 191 19.08 5.12 7.47
C GLN A 191 18.81 4.00 8.46
N MET A 192 18.60 2.77 7.99
CA MET A 192 18.55 1.56 8.84
C MET A 192 19.93 1.07 9.27
N GLY A 193 21.01 1.75 8.85
CA GLY A 193 22.39 1.40 9.17
C GLY A 193 22.97 0.29 8.29
N GLY A 194 22.34 -0.01 7.16
CA GLY A 194 22.75 -1.04 6.23
C GLY A 194 23.46 -0.51 4.99
N HIS A 195 23.76 -1.42 4.06
CA HIS A 195 24.35 -1.15 2.76
C HIS A 195 23.48 -1.73 1.65
N ILE A 196 23.51 -1.11 0.47
CA ILE A 196 22.78 -1.55 -0.70
C ILE A 196 23.72 -1.61 -1.91
N GLY A 197 23.48 -2.56 -2.79
CA GLY A 197 24.31 -2.73 -3.99
C GLY A 197 23.62 -3.52 -5.08
N VAL A 198 24.31 -3.64 -6.20
CA VAL A 198 23.90 -4.40 -7.37
C VAL A 198 25.10 -5.08 -8.01
N GLU A 199 24.93 -6.32 -8.42
CA GLU A 199 25.81 -7.11 -9.24
C GLU A 199 25.05 -7.48 -10.50
N SER A 200 25.58 -7.18 -11.67
CA SER A 200 24.89 -7.47 -12.93
C SER A 200 25.86 -7.57 -14.09
N GLU A 201 25.51 -8.43 -15.04
CA GLU A 201 26.20 -8.57 -16.32
C GLU A 201 25.15 -8.52 -17.44
N GLU A 202 25.37 -7.70 -18.45
CA GLU A 202 24.44 -7.55 -19.57
C GLU A 202 24.21 -8.90 -20.27
N GLY A 203 22.93 -9.26 -20.42
CA GLY A 203 22.50 -10.55 -20.99
C GLY A 203 22.46 -11.72 -20.01
N ARG A 204 22.87 -11.56 -18.74
CA ARG A 204 22.88 -12.63 -17.74
C ARG A 204 21.94 -12.43 -16.57
N GLY A 205 21.47 -11.18 -16.37
CA GLY A 205 20.58 -10.81 -15.28
C GLY A 205 21.22 -9.92 -14.24
N SER A 206 20.52 -9.68 -13.15
CA SER A 206 20.96 -8.79 -12.09
C SER A 206 20.66 -9.38 -10.72
N ARG A 207 21.49 -9.04 -9.75
CA ARG A 207 21.31 -9.32 -8.34
C ARG A 207 21.37 -8.02 -7.56
N PHE A 208 20.22 -7.53 -7.13
CA PHE A 208 20.11 -6.42 -6.21
C PHE A 208 20.15 -6.95 -4.78
N TRP A 209 20.95 -6.34 -3.93
CA TRP A 209 21.08 -6.77 -2.55
C TRP A 209 21.12 -5.59 -1.59
N PHE A 210 20.75 -5.84 -0.33
CA PHE A 210 20.96 -4.92 0.76
C PHE A 210 21.22 -5.65 2.07
N THR A 211 21.93 -5.00 2.99
CA THR A 211 22.14 -5.49 4.34
C THR A 211 21.39 -4.63 5.35
N ILE A 212 21.01 -5.23 6.47
CA ILE A 212 20.55 -4.52 7.66
C ILE A 212 21.17 -5.12 8.90
N PRO A 213 21.51 -4.32 9.93
CA PRO A 213 21.95 -4.85 11.22
C PRO A 213 20.87 -5.76 11.82
N ALA A 214 21.24 -7.01 12.09
CA ALA A 214 20.30 -7.98 12.63
C ALA A 214 20.44 -8.09 14.14
N VAL A 215 19.63 -7.34 14.88
CA VAL A 215 19.46 -7.57 16.31
C VAL A 215 18.55 -8.78 16.48
N ALA A 216 19.17 -9.96 16.71
CA ALA A 216 18.42 -11.18 16.94
C ALA A 216 17.64 -11.10 18.25
N CYS A 217 16.36 -11.42 18.20
CA CYS A 217 15.53 -11.54 19.39
C CYS A 217 15.26 -13.01 19.69
N ASN A 218 15.79 -13.51 20.77
CA ASN A 218 15.47 -14.81 21.35
C ASN A 218 14.19 -14.68 22.20
N ALA A 219 13.05 -14.36 21.60
CA ALA A 219 11.76 -14.42 22.26
C ALA A 219 11.02 -15.70 21.85
N GLY A 220 10.52 -16.44 22.85
CA GLY A 220 9.82 -17.69 22.68
C GLY A 220 8.51 -17.56 21.89
N PRO A 221 7.87 -18.71 21.59
CA PRO A 221 6.71 -18.75 20.73
C PRO A 221 5.45 -18.39 21.50
N ASP A 222 5.09 -17.12 21.61
CA ASP A 222 3.73 -16.71 22.01
C ASP A 222 3.60 -15.20 21.85
N ASP A 223 2.80 -14.81 20.90
CA ASP A 223 1.86 -13.69 20.83
C ASP A 223 1.66 -13.23 19.38
N GLU A 224 0.82 -13.99 18.66
CA GLU A 224 0.14 -13.48 17.46
C GLU A 224 -1.35 -13.80 17.56
N PRO A 225 -2.22 -12.79 17.40
CA PRO A 225 -3.63 -13.09 17.15
C PRO A 225 -3.79 -13.65 15.73
N SER A 226 -4.08 -14.94 15.66
CA SER A 226 -4.53 -15.61 14.44
C SER A 226 -5.82 -14.96 13.93
N VAL A 227 -5.73 -14.24 12.82
CA VAL A 227 -6.93 -13.85 12.08
C VAL A 227 -7.22 -14.92 11.05
N VAL A 228 -8.13 -15.83 11.39
CA VAL A 228 -8.74 -16.77 10.44
C VAL A 228 -9.68 -15.96 9.55
N ALA A 229 -9.43 -15.97 8.26
CA ALA A 229 -10.31 -15.33 7.27
C ALA A 229 -11.52 -16.26 7.02
N GLU A 230 -12.67 -15.95 7.62
CA GLU A 230 -13.94 -16.48 7.18
C GLU A 230 -14.54 -15.66 6.04
N ALA A 231 -15.26 -16.37 5.15
CA ALA A 231 -15.89 -15.80 3.97
C ALA A 231 -17.00 -14.78 4.34
N PRO A 232 -17.26 -13.75 3.55
CA PRO A 232 -18.23 -12.71 3.88
C PRO A 232 -19.66 -13.25 3.83
N HIS A 233 -20.38 -13.15 4.97
CA HIS A 233 -21.81 -13.38 5.02
C HIS A 233 -22.58 -12.14 4.54
N PRO A 234 -23.71 -12.30 3.85
CA PRO A 234 -24.52 -11.16 3.42
C PRO A 234 -25.16 -10.46 4.62
N VAL A 235 -25.08 -9.14 4.64
CA VAL A 235 -25.71 -8.27 5.64
C VAL A 235 -27.22 -8.53 5.65
N SER A 236 -27.77 -8.99 6.79
CA SER A 236 -29.18 -9.31 6.93
C SER A 236 -30.03 -8.05 6.97
N ARG A 237 -31.11 -8.04 6.17
CA ARG A 237 -32.15 -7.00 6.19
C ARG A 237 -32.99 -7.14 7.45
N GLN A 238 -32.96 -6.16 8.34
CA GLN A 238 -33.95 -6.03 9.40
C GLN A 238 -35.10 -5.14 8.87
N ASP A 239 -36.31 -5.66 8.90
CA ASP A 239 -37.58 -4.94 8.55
C ASP A 239 -37.66 -4.30 7.15
N GLY A 240 -37.00 -4.85 6.13
CA GLY A 240 -37.12 -4.38 4.75
C GLY A 240 -36.45 -3.04 4.47
N LYS A 241 -35.81 -2.38 5.46
CA LYS A 241 -35.00 -1.17 5.29
C LYS A 241 -33.51 -1.52 5.21
N LEU A 242 -32.78 -0.73 4.46
CA LEU A 242 -31.32 -0.84 4.41
C LEU A 242 -30.73 -0.32 5.73
N PRO A 243 -29.64 -0.93 6.24
CA PRO A 243 -28.94 -0.40 7.41
C PRO A 243 -28.34 0.98 7.11
N LEU A 244 -28.34 1.86 8.12
CA LEU A 244 -27.81 3.22 7.99
C LEU A 244 -26.29 3.22 8.10
N LEU A 245 -25.60 3.77 7.10
CA LEU A 245 -24.16 4.02 7.10
C LEU A 245 -23.88 5.52 7.24
N LEU A 246 -23.23 5.91 8.32
CA LEU A 246 -22.73 7.29 8.48
C LEU A 246 -21.35 7.39 7.80
N VAL A 247 -21.23 8.33 6.87
CA VAL A 247 -19.97 8.63 6.18
C VAL A 247 -19.53 10.04 6.56
N ALA A 248 -18.48 10.12 7.39
CA ALA A 248 -17.84 11.37 7.77
C ALA A 248 -16.69 11.65 6.79
N GLU A 249 -16.92 12.56 5.86
CA GLU A 249 -15.99 12.95 4.78
C GLU A 249 -16.28 14.39 4.35
N ASP A 250 -15.27 15.25 4.42
CA ASP A 250 -15.39 16.68 4.10
C ASP A 250 -15.40 16.95 2.60
N THR A 251 -14.79 16.08 1.80
CA THR A 251 -14.63 16.24 0.35
C THR A 251 -15.83 15.64 -0.41
N ASP A 252 -16.50 16.46 -1.23
CA ASP A 252 -17.70 16.05 -1.98
C ASP A 252 -17.47 14.86 -2.91
N SER A 253 -16.35 14.84 -3.63
CA SER A 253 -16.01 13.75 -4.56
C SER A 253 -15.79 12.41 -3.85
N ASN A 254 -15.15 12.43 -2.68
CA ASN A 254 -14.92 11.22 -1.90
C ASN A 254 -16.25 10.69 -1.32
N PHE A 255 -17.08 11.58 -0.79
CA PHE A 255 -18.41 11.21 -0.31
C PHE A 255 -19.27 10.63 -1.44
N LEU A 256 -19.27 11.27 -2.62
CA LEU A 256 -20.00 10.77 -3.79
C LEU A 256 -19.51 9.37 -4.19
N LEU A 257 -18.19 9.14 -4.21
CA LEU A 257 -17.61 7.85 -4.52
C LEU A 257 -18.11 6.76 -3.56
N VAL A 258 -18.02 6.99 -2.25
CA VAL A 258 -18.50 6.05 -1.22
C VAL A 258 -20.01 5.82 -1.37
N SER A 259 -20.78 6.86 -1.61
CA SER A 259 -22.23 6.76 -1.81
C SER A 259 -22.60 5.89 -3.00
N LEU A 260 -21.91 6.06 -4.14
CA LEU A 260 -22.12 5.23 -5.33
C LEU A 260 -21.74 3.75 -5.11
N MET A 261 -20.70 3.52 -4.33
CA MET A 261 -20.24 2.15 -4.00
C MET A 261 -21.25 1.39 -3.14
N PHE A 262 -21.94 2.06 -2.20
CA PHE A 262 -22.71 1.38 -1.13
C PHE A 262 -24.20 1.66 -1.12
N ARG A 263 -24.75 2.54 -1.96
CA ARG A 263 -26.18 2.91 -2.02
C ARG A 263 -27.17 1.76 -2.23
N LYS A 264 -26.69 0.62 -2.71
CA LYS A 264 -27.53 -0.60 -2.88
C LYS A 264 -27.56 -1.47 -1.62
N GLU A 265 -26.67 -1.22 -0.69
CA GLU A 265 -26.43 -2.05 0.50
C GLU A 265 -26.79 -1.29 1.79
N PHE A 266 -26.72 0.06 1.75
CA PHE A 266 -26.93 0.94 2.90
C PHE A 266 -27.73 2.19 2.53
N ASP A 267 -28.51 2.66 3.51
CA ASP A 267 -28.93 4.06 3.53
C ASP A 267 -27.78 4.93 4.03
N ILE A 268 -27.38 5.95 3.25
CA ILE A 268 -26.16 6.69 3.52
C ILE A 268 -26.48 8.10 3.99
N VAL A 269 -25.90 8.49 5.13
CA VAL A 269 -25.94 9.85 5.64
C VAL A 269 -24.54 10.43 5.71
N ARG A 270 -24.39 11.72 5.35
CA ARG A 270 -23.10 12.41 5.38
C ARG A 270 -22.95 13.23 6.65
N ALA A 271 -21.72 13.28 7.15
CA ALA A 271 -21.20 14.32 8.03
C ALA A 271 -20.00 14.99 7.34
N VAL A 272 -19.93 16.32 7.33
CA VAL A 272 -18.83 17.06 6.67
C VAL A 272 -17.67 17.38 7.61
N ASN A 273 -17.79 17.02 8.88
CA ASN A 273 -16.74 17.13 9.91
C ASN A 273 -17.05 16.21 11.09
N GLY A 274 -16.10 16.10 12.02
CA GLY A 274 -16.24 15.23 13.19
C GLY A 274 -17.33 15.64 14.16
N GLU A 275 -17.62 16.94 14.31
CA GLU A 275 -18.68 17.43 15.20
C GLU A 275 -20.06 17.00 14.70
N GLU A 276 -20.28 17.13 13.41
CA GLU A 276 -21.50 16.67 12.76
C GLU A 276 -21.64 15.15 12.82
N ALA A 277 -20.53 14.41 12.66
CA ALA A 277 -20.53 12.96 12.80
C ALA A 277 -20.97 12.52 14.22
N VAL A 278 -20.48 13.16 15.26
CA VAL A 278 -20.90 12.90 16.65
C VAL A 278 -22.39 13.19 16.85
N ARG A 279 -22.89 14.30 16.31
CA ARG A 279 -24.31 14.69 16.39
C ARG A 279 -25.18 13.66 15.68
N ILE A 280 -24.89 13.35 14.42
CA ILE A 280 -25.68 12.41 13.60
C ILE A 280 -25.65 11.01 14.21
N CYS A 281 -24.50 10.54 14.69
CA CYS A 281 -24.40 9.25 15.36
C CYS A 281 -25.35 9.16 16.56
N ARG A 282 -25.45 10.21 17.39
CA ARG A 282 -26.34 10.25 18.55
C ARG A 282 -27.83 10.26 18.16
N GLU A 283 -28.17 11.03 17.12
CA GLU A 283 -29.55 11.20 16.68
C GLU A 283 -30.08 10.00 15.89
N MET A 284 -29.27 9.45 14.97
CA MET A 284 -29.73 8.48 13.98
C MET A 284 -29.30 7.05 14.25
N LYS A 285 -28.35 6.82 15.18
CA LYS A 285 -27.83 5.50 15.56
C LYS A 285 -27.48 4.63 14.34
N PRO A 286 -26.46 4.99 13.57
CA PRO A 286 -26.06 4.24 12.37
C PRO A 286 -25.61 2.82 12.71
N ALA A 287 -25.79 1.89 11.76
CA ALA A 287 -25.30 0.52 11.88
C ALA A 287 -23.77 0.44 11.80
N ALA A 288 -23.13 1.38 11.08
CA ALA A 288 -21.69 1.52 11.00
C ALA A 288 -21.29 2.95 10.61
N ILE A 289 -20.04 3.32 10.86
CA ILE A 289 -19.47 4.63 10.56
C ILE A 289 -18.19 4.46 9.74
N LEU A 290 -18.09 5.13 8.59
CA LEU A 290 -16.84 5.39 7.89
C LEU A 290 -16.37 6.79 8.29
N MET A 291 -15.24 6.89 8.99
CA MET A 291 -14.75 8.11 9.62
C MET A 291 -13.44 8.55 9.01
N ASP A 292 -13.41 9.61 8.20
CA ASP A 292 -12.15 10.22 7.79
C ASP A 292 -11.42 10.79 9.01
N ILE A 293 -10.13 10.52 9.09
CA ILE A 293 -9.29 11.03 10.18
C ILE A 293 -9.08 12.53 10.03
N LYS A 294 -8.85 13.01 8.81
CA LYS A 294 -8.52 14.41 8.57
C LYS A 294 -9.74 15.19 8.08
N MET A 295 -10.40 15.87 8.99
CA MET A 295 -11.54 16.75 8.70
C MET A 295 -11.37 18.10 9.40
N PRO A 296 -12.00 19.18 8.88
CA PRO A 296 -12.02 20.49 9.52
C PRO A 296 -12.87 20.48 10.79
N VAL A 297 -12.74 21.51 11.63
CA VAL A 297 -13.50 21.75 12.88
C VAL A 297 -13.16 20.73 13.96
N MET A 298 -13.41 19.44 13.73
CA MET A 298 -13.08 18.33 14.61
C MET A 298 -12.58 17.16 13.73
N ASP A 299 -11.40 16.65 14.06
CA ASP A 299 -10.83 15.49 13.37
C ASP A 299 -11.54 14.18 13.73
N GLY A 300 -11.36 13.15 12.89
CA GLY A 300 -12.03 11.87 13.08
C GLY A 300 -11.57 11.09 14.31
N LEU A 301 -10.35 11.33 14.81
CA LEU A 301 -9.87 10.68 16.04
C LEU A 301 -10.61 11.23 17.27
N GLU A 302 -10.76 12.54 17.35
CA GLU A 302 -11.52 13.18 18.43
C GLU A 302 -13.01 12.82 18.34
N ALA A 303 -13.57 12.82 17.12
CA ALA A 303 -14.95 12.38 16.90
C ALA A 303 -15.17 10.94 17.38
N THR A 304 -14.24 10.03 17.05
CA THR A 304 -14.28 8.63 17.48
C THR A 304 -14.27 8.52 19.00
N ARG A 305 -13.39 9.24 19.71
CA ARG A 305 -13.35 9.24 21.19
C ARG A 305 -14.67 9.71 21.79
N ARG A 306 -15.25 10.79 21.23
CA ARG A 306 -16.55 11.32 21.69
C ARG A 306 -17.71 10.38 21.42
N ILE A 307 -17.72 9.69 20.29
CA ILE A 307 -18.71 8.66 20.00
C ILE A 307 -18.59 7.52 20.99
N ARG A 308 -17.38 7.02 21.26
CA ARG A 308 -17.13 5.93 22.22
C ARG A 308 -17.57 6.25 23.64
N ALA A 309 -17.60 7.51 24.02
CA ALA A 309 -18.06 7.95 25.33
C ALA A 309 -19.58 7.71 25.57
N PHE A 310 -20.40 7.61 24.51
CA PHE A 310 -21.83 7.34 24.62
C PHE A 310 -22.29 6.11 23.83
N ASP A 311 -21.53 5.66 22.85
CA ASP A 311 -21.80 4.44 22.08
C ASP A 311 -20.49 3.63 21.95
N PRO A 312 -20.26 2.70 22.87
CA PRO A 312 -19.05 1.87 22.85
C PRO A 312 -19.09 0.76 21.79
N VAL A 313 -20.24 0.50 21.15
CA VAL A 313 -20.48 -0.71 20.34
C VAL A 313 -20.52 -0.42 18.85
N VAL A 314 -21.00 0.76 18.41
CA VAL A 314 -21.16 1.07 16.98
C VAL A 314 -19.86 0.80 16.21
N PRO A 315 -19.86 0.02 15.11
CA PRO A 315 -18.69 -0.20 14.29
C PRO A 315 -18.17 1.11 13.68
N ILE A 316 -16.89 1.44 13.93
CA ILE A 316 -16.23 2.62 13.37
C ILE A 316 -15.01 2.14 12.56
N VAL A 317 -15.04 2.40 11.26
CA VAL A 317 -13.92 2.15 10.35
C VAL A 317 -13.25 3.49 10.04
N ALA A 318 -12.03 3.69 10.50
CA ALA A 318 -11.28 4.90 10.23
C ALA A 318 -10.77 4.90 8.78
N VAL A 319 -10.91 6.03 8.09
CA VAL A 319 -10.40 6.25 6.73
C VAL A 319 -9.19 7.17 6.81
N THR A 320 -8.05 6.76 6.26
CA THR A 320 -6.81 7.51 6.32
C THR A 320 -6.20 7.74 4.94
N ALA A 321 -5.53 8.87 4.74
CA ALA A 321 -4.80 9.15 3.50
C ALA A 321 -3.56 8.26 3.31
N PHE A 322 -3.03 7.69 4.39
CA PHE A 322 -1.80 6.90 4.37
C PHE A 322 -1.95 5.63 5.20
N ALA A 323 -1.45 4.50 4.69
CA ALA A 323 -1.44 3.21 5.35
C ALA A 323 -0.28 3.06 6.36
N TYR A 324 0.12 4.14 7.06
CA TYR A 324 1.18 4.04 8.05
C TYR A 324 0.68 3.44 9.36
N ASP A 325 1.45 2.53 9.94
CA ASP A 325 1.12 1.87 11.22
C ASP A 325 0.82 2.85 12.36
N ARG A 326 1.44 4.03 12.35
CA ARG A 326 1.21 5.07 13.37
C ARG A 326 -0.21 5.67 13.30
N ASP A 327 -0.75 5.88 12.11
CA ASP A 327 -2.12 6.40 11.95
C ASP A 327 -3.14 5.29 12.26
N ARG A 328 -2.82 4.05 11.92
CA ARG A 328 -3.57 2.87 12.36
C ARG A 328 -3.62 2.77 13.88
N GLN A 329 -2.46 2.82 14.55
CA GLN A 329 -2.38 2.73 16.01
C GLN A 329 -3.17 3.87 16.69
N LYS A 330 -3.10 5.09 16.15
CA LYS A 330 -3.87 6.23 16.67
C LYS A 330 -5.37 6.04 16.50
N ALA A 331 -5.81 5.51 15.35
CA ALA A 331 -7.22 5.23 15.08
C ALA A 331 -7.76 4.17 16.04
N LEU A 332 -7.05 3.05 16.20
CA LEU A 332 -7.41 1.98 17.13
C LEU A 332 -7.37 2.46 18.59
N ALA A 333 -6.37 3.24 18.98
CA ALA A 333 -6.29 3.84 20.31
C ALA A 333 -7.39 4.87 20.59
N ALA A 334 -7.93 5.51 19.54
CA ALA A 334 -9.11 6.37 19.67
C ALA A 334 -10.42 5.60 19.81
N GLY A 335 -10.42 4.29 19.54
CA GLY A 335 -11.58 3.40 19.65
C GLY A 335 -12.19 2.98 18.31
N ALA A 336 -11.52 3.20 17.18
CA ALA A 336 -11.94 2.62 15.90
C ALA A 336 -11.80 1.08 15.96
N ASN A 337 -12.70 0.37 15.27
CA ASN A 337 -12.66 -1.08 15.19
C ASN A 337 -11.67 -1.55 14.12
N GLU A 338 -11.58 -0.78 13.02
CA GLU A 338 -10.71 -1.11 11.90
C GLU A 338 -10.33 0.17 11.15
N TYR A 339 -9.38 0.09 10.22
CA TYR A 339 -8.97 1.20 9.39
C TYR A 339 -8.89 0.79 7.90
N VAL A 340 -9.07 1.76 7.02
CA VAL A 340 -8.93 1.60 5.56
C VAL A 340 -8.14 2.79 5.02
N ALA A 341 -7.12 2.49 4.21
CA ALA A 341 -6.33 3.53 3.55
C ALA A 341 -7.00 4.00 2.24
N LYS A 342 -6.90 5.29 1.95
CA LYS A 342 -7.22 5.84 0.62
C LYS A 342 -6.11 5.43 -0.39
N PRO A 343 -6.40 5.07 -1.65
CA PRO A 343 -7.71 5.17 -2.32
C PRO A 343 -8.67 4.07 -1.88
N LEU A 344 -9.94 4.43 -1.69
CA LEU A 344 -10.98 3.55 -1.19
C LEU A 344 -11.30 2.44 -2.19
N SER A 345 -11.18 1.19 -1.74
CA SER A 345 -11.62 0.00 -2.47
C SER A 345 -12.97 -0.47 -1.94
N GLY A 346 -14.00 -0.47 -2.79
CA GLY A 346 -15.33 -0.92 -2.40
C GLY A 346 -15.36 -2.38 -1.92
N GLU A 347 -14.54 -3.26 -2.50
CA GLU A 347 -14.43 -4.65 -2.08
C GLU A 347 -13.80 -4.78 -0.69
N HIS A 348 -12.74 -4.02 -0.43
CA HIS A 348 -12.08 -4.04 0.87
C HIS A 348 -13.00 -3.51 1.99
N ILE A 349 -13.68 -2.38 1.74
CA ILE A 349 -14.62 -1.79 2.72
C ILE A 349 -15.79 -2.76 2.97
N ARG A 350 -16.35 -3.42 1.94
CA ARG A 350 -17.42 -4.43 2.12
C ARG A 350 -16.98 -5.56 3.03
N ARG A 351 -15.77 -6.06 2.84
CA ARG A 351 -15.21 -7.13 3.68
C ARG A 351 -15.14 -6.68 5.14
N VAL A 352 -14.56 -5.50 5.39
CA VAL A 352 -14.41 -4.94 6.73
C VAL A 352 -15.78 -4.71 7.39
N LEU A 353 -16.70 -4.03 6.71
CA LEU A 353 -18.05 -3.78 7.24
C LEU A 353 -18.81 -5.09 7.46
N GLY A 354 -18.70 -6.06 6.54
CA GLY A 354 -19.32 -7.37 6.68
C GLY A 354 -18.89 -8.13 7.94
N THR A 355 -17.57 -8.14 8.20
CA THR A 355 -17.03 -8.76 9.42
C THR A 355 -17.52 -8.07 10.69
N LEU A 356 -17.52 -6.74 10.73
CA LEU A 356 -17.91 -5.97 11.90
C LEU A 356 -19.43 -6.04 12.19
N LEU A 357 -20.27 -6.11 11.14
CA LEU A 357 -21.71 -6.18 11.28
C LEU A 357 -22.23 -7.61 11.54
N ALA A 358 -21.44 -8.65 11.22
CA ALA A 358 -21.79 -10.06 11.51
C ALA A 358 -21.39 -10.50 12.92
N GLY A 359 -20.49 -9.80 13.58
CA GLY A 359 -19.97 -10.14 14.91
C GLY A 359 -20.60 -9.34 16.06
N GLY A 360 -21.66 -8.55 15.80
CA GLY A 360 -22.38 -7.72 16.77
C GLY A 360 -23.71 -8.32 17.23
#